data_f5482969595ab1611b74190ca72276d5
#
_entry.id   f5482969595ab1611b74190ca72276d5
#
_cell.length_a   1.000
_cell.length_b   1.000
_cell.length_c   1.000
_cell.angle_alpha   90.00
_cell.angle_beta   90.00
_cell.angle_gamma   90.00
#
_symmetry.space_group_name_H-M   'P 1'
#
loop_
_entity.id
_entity.type
_entity.pdbx_description
1 polymer ?
#
loop_
_entity_poly.entity_id
_entity_poly.type
_entity_poly.pdbx_seq_one_letter_code
_entity_poly.pdbx_strand_id
1 'polypeptide(L)'
;FGIFISPNISQNKLNGIGNWTQDEFIKAVKNGISPKHKPYYPAFPYNWYFKMTESDILDIYDYIFSLPEVTIKEENHILKFPYNVRELLWFWRFIERQISKNNNIENNLQDSRGKYLVHSIAHCGACHSPRTFFSIVKDYNDFTGQKESSKLLNDSIPSISNNTNKGIGSWTESDLVLFLQTGIKPNGDFAESDMSLIIEHGTQYLSDNDLNEIAKYLLNINKK
;
A
#
# COMPACT_ATOMS: atom_id res chain seq x y z
N PHE A 1 -6.74 4.10 -16.95
CA PHE A 1 -7.73 3.18 -16.37
C PHE A 1 -9.12 3.84 -16.26
N GLY A 2 -9.27 5.00 -15.62
CA GLY A 2 -10.52 5.68 -15.30
C GLY A 2 -10.53 6.18 -13.86
N ILE A 3 -11.71 6.31 -13.27
CA ILE A 3 -11.90 6.80 -11.90
C ILE A 3 -12.33 5.62 -11.02
N PHE A 4 -11.56 5.37 -9.96
CA PHE A 4 -11.97 4.47 -8.89
C PHE A 4 -12.69 5.27 -7.81
N ILE A 5 -13.85 4.79 -7.41
CA ILE A 5 -14.65 5.39 -6.34
C ILE A 5 -14.52 4.49 -5.11
N SER A 6 -14.13 5.07 -3.98
CA SER A 6 -14.03 4.34 -2.72
C SER A 6 -15.42 3.88 -2.27
N PRO A 7 -15.59 2.60 -1.91
CA PRO A 7 -16.85 2.10 -1.40
C PRO A 7 -17.09 2.61 0.03
N ASN A 8 -18.34 2.51 0.48
CA ASN A 8 -18.68 2.71 1.88
C ASN A 8 -18.20 1.51 2.70
N ILE A 9 -17.23 1.74 3.58
CA ILE A 9 -16.68 0.71 4.49
C ILE A 9 -17.17 0.88 5.94
N SER A 10 -18.18 1.74 6.19
CA SER A 10 -18.76 1.87 7.53
C SER A 10 -19.58 0.64 7.93
N GLN A 11 -19.94 0.57 9.20
CA GLN A 11 -20.79 -0.50 9.74
C GLN A 11 -22.26 -0.46 9.28
N ASN A 12 -22.62 0.40 8.31
CA ASN A 12 -23.98 0.43 7.78
C ASN A 12 -24.31 -0.89 7.06
N LYS A 13 -25.44 -1.52 7.43
CA LYS A 13 -25.83 -2.85 6.94
C LYS A 13 -26.33 -2.85 5.49
N LEU A 14 -26.83 -1.72 5.00
CA LEU A 14 -27.39 -1.63 3.64
C LEU A 14 -26.36 -1.18 2.59
N ASN A 15 -25.55 -0.18 2.95
CA ASN A 15 -24.67 0.50 2.02
C ASN A 15 -23.18 0.34 2.36
N GLY A 16 -22.85 -0.29 3.47
CA GLY A 16 -21.48 -0.52 3.95
C GLY A 16 -21.17 -2.00 4.18
N ILE A 17 -20.25 -2.25 5.09
CA ILE A 17 -19.78 -3.61 5.42
C ILE A 17 -20.38 -4.15 6.74
N GLY A 18 -21.44 -3.55 7.26
CA GLY A 18 -22.02 -3.89 8.57
C GLY A 18 -22.61 -5.30 8.69
N ASN A 19 -22.78 -6.03 7.59
CA ASN A 19 -23.17 -7.44 7.58
C ASN A 19 -22.00 -8.41 7.37
N TRP A 20 -20.76 -7.92 7.27
CA TRP A 20 -19.61 -8.77 7.06
C TRP A 20 -19.17 -9.43 8.37
N THR A 21 -18.80 -10.68 8.29
CA THR A 21 -18.10 -11.37 9.35
C THR A 21 -16.63 -10.98 9.37
N GLN A 22 -15.94 -11.20 10.49
CA GLN A 22 -14.50 -11.00 10.60
C GLN A 22 -13.74 -11.81 9.55
N ASP A 23 -14.13 -13.07 9.30
CA ASP A 23 -13.52 -13.93 8.27
C ASP A 23 -13.68 -13.35 6.86
N GLU A 24 -14.83 -12.78 6.54
CA GLU A 24 -15.06 -12.11 5.25
C GLU A 24 -14.20 -10.86 5.10
N PHE A 25 -14.04 -10.10 6.18
CA PHE A 25 -13.18 -8.92 6.19
C PHE A 25 -11.70 -9.32 6.02
N ILE A 26 -11.22 -10.33 6.75
CA ILE A 26 -9.85 -10.87 6.60
C ILE A 26 -9.61 -11.33 5.15
N LYS A 27 -10.54 -12.10 4.55
CA LYS A 27 -10.44 -12.55 3.15
C LYS A 27 -10.44 -11.38 2.17
N ALA A 28 -11.24 -10.35 2.41
CA ALA A 28 -11.28 -9.16 1.58
C ALA A 28 -9.93 -8.43 1.60
N VAL A 29 -9.37 -8.21 2.77
CA VAL A 29 -8.09 -7.51 2.96
C VAL A 29 -6.91 -8.33 2.40
N LYS A 30 -6.79 -9.60 2.78
CA LYS A 30 -5.63 -10.44 2.39
C LYS A 30 -5.73 -10.95 0.96
N ASN A 31 -6.90 -11.32 0.52
CA ASN A 31 -7.07 -12.00 -0.76
C ASN A 31 -7.65 -11.09 -1.84
N GLY A 32 -8.12 -9.88 -1.49
CA GLY A 32 -8.76 -8.98 -2.45
C GLY A 32 -10.00 -9.60 -3.11
N ILE A 33 -10.81 -10.33 -2.34
CA ILE A 33 -12.03 -10.99 -2.80
C ILE A 33 -13.17 -10.60 -1.87
N SER A 34 -14.23 -10.05 -2.44
CA SER A 34 -15.44 -9.66 -1.69
C SER A 34 -16.21 -10.89 -1.18
N PRO A 35 -17.11 -10.76 -0.18
CA PRO A 35 -18.02 -11.82 0.25
C PRO A 35 -18.89 -12.41 -0.90
N LYS A 36 -19.12 -11.61 -1.95
CA LYS A 36 -19.82 -12.05 -3.18
C LYS A 36 -18.88 -12.75 -4.19
N HIS A 37 -17.70 -13.18 -3.77
CA HIS A 37 -16.68 -13.84 -4.60
C HIS A 37 -16.22 -13.03 -5.82
N LYS A 38 -16.30 -11.70 -5.77
CA LYS A 38 -15.82 -10.82 -6.84
C LYS A 38 -14.40 -10.31 -6.50
N PRO A 39 -13.46 -10.31 -7.46
CA PRO A 39 -12.12 -9.79 -7.24
C PRO A 39 -12.14 -8.28 -7.13
N TYR A 40 -11.34 -7.72 -6.22
CA TYR A 40 -11.07 -6.29 -6.16
C TYR A 40 -10.05 -5.87 -7.21
N TYR A 41 -10.15 -4.63 -7.64
CA TYR A 41 -9.12 -3.98 -8.43
C TYR A 41 -7.87 -3.76 -7.58
N PRO A 42 -6.65 -3.82 -8.17
CA PRO A 42 -5.40 -3.61 -7.44
C PRO A 42 -5.18 -2.16 -6.99
N ALA A 43 -6.14 -1.26 -7.24
CA ALA A 43 -6.24 0.02 -6.56
C ALA A 43 -6.43 -0.13 -5.04
N PHE A 44 -7.06 -1.22 -4.61
CA PHE A 44 -7.01 -1.69 -3.23
C PHE A 44 -5.80 -2.63 -3.09
N PRO A 45 -4.78 -2.30 -2.27
CA PRO A 45 -3.47 -2.96 -2.31
C PRO A 45 -3.43 -4.30 -1.55
N TYR A 46 -4.40 -5.20 -1.79
CA TYR A 46 -4.45 -6.53 -1.17
C TYR A 46 -3.19 -7.37 -1.44
N ASN A 47 -2.51 -7.11 -2.55
CA ASN A 47 -1.25 -7.75 -2.91
C ASN A 47 -0.05 -7.33 -2.03
N TRP A 48 -0.24 -6.37 -1.15
CA TRP A 48 0.67 -5.99 -0.06
C TRP A 48 0.12 -6.49 1.28
N TYR A 49 -1.18 -6.34 1.51
CA TYR A 49 -1.86 -6.70 2.75
C TYR A 49 -1.95 -8.21 3.00
N PHE A 50 -1.72 -9.06 2.00
CA PHE A 50 -1.84 -10.52 2.18
C PHE A 50 -0.92 -11.09 3.27
N LYS A 51 0.15 -10.37 3.65
CA LYS A 51 1.10 -10.72 4.71
C LYS A 51 0.80 -10.06 6.06
N MET A 52 -0.22 -9.23 6.16
CA MET A 52 -0.66 -8.72 7.45
C MET A 52 -1.05 -9.87 8.38
N THR A 53 -0.77 -9.72 9.67
CA THR A 53 -1.28 -10.63 10.67
C THR A 53 -2.81 -10.52 10.74
N GLU A 54 -3.46 -11.62 11.10
CA GLU A 54 -4.92 -11.58 11.29
C GLU A 54 -5.29 -10.69 12.47
N SER A 55 -4.44 -10.64 13.51
CA SER A 55 -4.61 -9.72 14.63
C SER A 55 -4.69 -8.26 14.18
N ASP A 56 -3.70 -7.80 13.40
CA ASP A 56 -3.69 -6.40 12.93
C ASP A 56 -4.90 -6.09 12.02
N ILE A 57 -5.36 -7.07 11.23
CA ILE A 57 -6.56 -6.90 10.41
C ILE A 57 -7.82 -6.82 11.29
N LEU A 58 -7.88 -7.60 12.36
CA LEU A 58 -9.00 -7.55 13.31
C LEU A 58 -9.00 -6.23 14.10
N ASP A 59 -7.85 -5.71 14.48
CA ASP A 59 -7.75 -4.40 15.12
C ASP A 59 -8.29 -3.28 14.19
N ILE A 60 -7.99 -3.36 12.88
CA ILE A 60 -8.56 -2.45 11.87
C ILE A 60 -10.08 -2.65 11.75
N TYR A 61 -10.55 -3.89 11.74
CA TYR A 61 -11.99 -4.21 11.71
C TYR A 61 -12.70 -3.58 12.90
N ASP A 62 -12.22 -3.81 14.11
CA ASP A 62 -12.81 -3.31 15.34
C ASP A 62 -12.81 -1.77 15.37
N TYR A 63 -11.73 -1.14 14.89
CA TYR A 63 -11.68 0.31 14.75
C TYR A 63 -12.75 0.83 13.77
N ILE A 64 -12.85 0.26 12.57
CA ILE A 64 -13.87 0.68 11.58
C ILE A 64 -15.27 0.49 12.13
N PHE A 65 -15.53 -0.59 12.86
CA PHE A 65 -16.83 -0.87 13.49
C PHE A 65 -17.10 -0.04 14.72
N SER A 66 -16.11 0.65 15.29
CA SER A 66 -16.30 1.65 16.36
C SER A 66 -16.73 3.02 15.84
N LEU A 67 -16.49 3.30 14.53
CA LEU A 67 -16.83 4.58 13.93
C LEU A 67 -18.33 4.69 13.64
N PRO A 68 -18.89 5.92 13.59
CA PRO A 68 -20.28 6.13 13.21
C PRO A 68 -20.61 5.54 11.84
N GLU A 69 -21.80 4.97 11.68
CA GLU A 69 -22.26 4.50 10.38
C GLU A 69 -22.51 5.66 9.40
N VAL A 70 -22.26 5.39 8.12
CA VAL A 70 -22.50 6.33 7.02
C VAL A 70 -23.51 5.71 6.06
N THR A 71 -24.55 6.45 5.70
CA THR A 71 -25.65 5.96 4.85
C THR A 71 -25.45 6.22 3.35
N ILE A 72 -24.28 6.77 2.96
CA ILE A 72 -23.99 7.05 1.53
C ILE A 72 -23.99 5.74 0.75
N LYS A 73 -24.75 5.72 -0.34
CA LYS A 73 -24.82 4.58 -1.23
C LYS A 73 -23.54 4.44 -2.04
N GLU A 74 -23.09 3.22 -2.22
CA GLU A 74 -21.94 2.87 -3.05
C GLU A 74 -22.21 3.27 -4.51
N GLU A 75 -21.22 3.93 -5.14
CA GLU A 75 -21.22 4.24 -6.56
C GLU A 75 -20.31 3.29 -7.33
N ASN A 76 -20.61 3.10 -8.61
CA ASN A 76 -19.77 2.26 -9.47
C ASN A 76 -18.52 3.02 -9.92
N HIS A 77 -17.42 2.30 -10.07
CA HIS A 77 -16.22 2.84 -10.70
C HIS A 77 -16.51 3.28 -12.15
N ILE A 78 -15.89 4.38 -12.59
CA ILE A 78 -15.98 4.90 -13.95
C ILE A 78 -14.72 4.48 -14.71
N LEU A 79 -14.74 3.29 -15.29
CA LEU A 79 -13.55 2.68 -15.93
C LEU A 79 -13.75 2.58 -17.44
N LYS A 80 -12.65 2.77 -18.19
CA LYS A 80 -12.62 2.60 -19.65
C LYS A 80 -12.42 1.12 -19.99
N PHE A 81 -12.93 0.70 -21.18
CA PHE A 81 -12.62 -0.64 -21.73
C PHE A 81 -11.09 -0.78 -21.94
N PRO A 82 -10.49 -1.92 -21.62
CA PRO A 82 -11.08 -3.18 -21.10
C PRO A 82 -11.15 -3.26 -19.56
N TYR A 83 -10.76 -2.22 -18.84
CA TYR A 83 -10.66 -2.22 -17.36
C TYR A 83 -12.01 -2.27 -16.65
N ASN A 84 -13.10 -1.95 -17.33
CA ASN A 84 -14.47 -2.09 -16.84
C ASN A 84 -14.99 -3.55 -16.85
N VAL A 85 -14.27 -4.48 -17.49
CA VAL A 85 -14.60 -5.92 -17.50
C VAL A 85 -13.95 -6.58 -16.32
N ARG A 86 -14.68 -6.70 -15.21
CA ARG A 86 -14.15 -7.20 -13.92
C ARG A 86 -13.64 -8.64 -13.99
N GLU A 87 -14.20 -9.46 -14.85
CA GLU A 87 -13.82 -10.86 -15.06
C GLU A 87 -12.37 -11.01 -15.53
N LEU A 88 -11.84 -10.03 -16.26
CA LEU A 88 -10.45 -10.00 -16.69
C LEU A 88 -9.46 -9.87 -15.53
N LEU A 89 -9.91 -9.42 -14.35
CA LEU A 89 -9.08 -9.37 -13.16
C LEU A 89 -8.62 -10.75 -12.69
N TRP A 90 -9.38 -11.82 -12.93
CA TRP A 90 -8.94 -13.18 -12.59
C TRP A 90 -7.68 -13.57 -13.37
N PHE A 91 -7.66 -13.23 -14.67
CA PHE A 91 -6.47 -13.46 -15.51
C PHE A 91 -5.29 -12.60 -15.08
N TRP A 92 -5.54 -11.30 -14.81
CA TRP A 92 -4.51 -10.40 -14.30
C TRP A 92 -3.93 -10.88 -12.97
N ARG A 93 -4.75 -11.33 -12.05
CA ARG A 93 -4.33 -11.91 -10.75
C ARG A 93 -3.51 -13.19 -10.91
N PHE A 94 -3.86 -14.02 -11.89
CA PHE A 94 -3.06 -15.21 -12.21
C PHE A 94 -1.65 -14.82 -12.64
N ILE A 95 -1.52 -13.85 -13.55
CA ILE A 95 -0.22 -13.34 -14.02
C ILE A 95 0.55 -12.70 -12.85
N GLU A 96 -0.09 -11.85 -12.06
CA GLU A 96 0.51 -11.22 -10.89
C GLU A 96 1.12 -12.25 -9.94
N ARG A 97 0.37 -13.31 -9.63
CA ARG A 97 0.85 -14.39 -8.74
C ARG A 97 2.08 -15.12 -9.31
N GLN A 98 2.17 -15.29 -10.63
CA GLN A 98 3.34 -15.92 -11.24
C GLN A 98 4.58 -15.00 -11.12
N ILE A 99 4.41 -13.71 -11.40
CA ILE A 99 5.49 -12.72 -11.29
C ILE A 99 5.94 -12.59 -9.82
N SER A 100 5.01 -12.45 -8.89
CA SER A 100 5.29 -12.31 -7.46
C SER A 100 5.99 -13.54 -6.86
N LYS A 101 5.67 -14.75 -7.33
CA LYS A 101 6.36 -15.98 -6.90
C LYS A 101 7.83 -16.03 -7.32
N ASN A 102 8.14 -15.45 -8.48
CA ASN A 102 9.50 -15.43 -9.01
C ASN A 102 10.38 -14.37 -8.31
N ASN A 103 9.79 -13.43 -7.61
CA ASN A 103 10.49 -12.29 -7.02
C ASN A 103 10.90 -12.51 -5.55
N ASN A 104 11.06 -13.74 -5.09
CA ASN A 104 11.56 -14.09 -3.74
C ASN A 104 11.03 -13.14 -2.65
N ILE A 105 9.70 -13.02 -2.57
CA ILE A 105 9.09 -12.31 -1.43
C ILE A 105 9.46 -13.13 -0.20
N GLU A 106 10.45 -12.67 0.55
CA GLU A 106 10.96 -13.37 1.73
C GLU A 106 9.80 -13.72 2.67
N ASN A 107 9.71 -15.00 3.00
CA ASN A 107 8.58 -15.56 3.75
C ASN A 107 8.51 -15.03 5.21
N ASN A 108 9.57 -14.37 5.72
CA ASN A 108 9.68 -13.94 7.12
C ASN A 108 9.60 -12.42 7.26
N LEU A 109 8.45 -11.80 6.91
CA LEU A 109 8.26 -10.36 7.17
C LEU A 109 8.22 -10.03 8.67
N GLN A 110 7.78 -10.99 9.48
CA GLN A 110 7.62 -10.78 10.93
C GLN A 110 8.95 -10.78 11.70
N ASP A 111 10.07 -11.19 11.06
CA ASP A 111 11.38 -11.20 11.71
C ASP A 111 11.91 -9.80 12.04
N SER A 112 11.36 -8.75 11.41
CA SER A 112 11.70 -7.36 11.65
C SER A 112 10.46 -6.47 11.57
N ARG A 113 10.20 -5.71 12.62
CA ARG A 113 9.07 -4.79 12.68
C ARG A 113 9.09 -3.78 11.53
N GLY A 114 10.25 -3.18 11.23
CA GLY A 114 10.41 -2.24 10.12
C GLY A 114 10.12 -2.88 8.76
N LYS A 115 10.61 -4.10 8.54
CA LYS A 115 10.32 -4.86 7.32
C LYS A 115 8.83 -5.13 7.17
N TYR A 116 8.18 -5.57 8.23
CA TYR A 116 6.74 -5.80 8.27
C TYR A 116 5.95 -4.54 7.93
N LEU A 117 6.26 -3.42 8.57
CA LEU A 117 5.59 -2.14 8.31
C LEU A 117 5.76 -1.70 6.86
N VAL A 118 6.98 -1.70 6.33
CA VAL A 118 7.31 -1.23 4.98
C VAL A 118 6.67 -2.07 3.88
N HIS A 119 6.63 -3.41 4.04
CA HIS A 119 6.13 -4.33 3.01
C HIS A 119 4.69 -4.76 3.17
N SER A 120 4.02 -4.39 4.26
CA SER A 120 2.67 -4.80 4.55
C SER A 120 1.79 -3.59 4.86
N ILE A 121 1.81 -3.07 6.10
CA ILE A 121 0.86 -2.04 6.54
C ILE A 121 1.05 -0.73 5.77
N ALA A 122 2.27 -0.17 5.76
CA ALA A 122 2.58 1.07 5.05
C ALA A 122 2.78 0.88 3.54
N HIS A 123 3.04 -0.36 3.08
CA HIS A 123 3.18 -0.78 1.69
C HIS A 123 3.94 0.22 0.79
N CYS A 124 5.04 0.78 1.29
CA CYS A 124 5.84 1.81 0.63
C CYS A 124 6.19 1.48 -0.83
N GLY A 125 6.50 0.21 -1.11
CA GLY A 125 6.77 -0.29 -2.46
C GLY A 125 5.58 -0.24 -3.41
N ALA A 126 4.35 -0.05 -2.92
CA ALA A 126 3.19 0.13 -3.81
C ALA A 126 3.35 1.37 -4.71
N CYS A 127 3.99 2.41 -4.20
CA CYS A 127 4.34 3.60 -4.97
C CYS A 127 5.81 3.60 -5.39
N HIS A 128 6.73 3.26 -4.49
CA HIS A 128 8.17 3.43 -4.69
C HIS A 128 8.87 2.28 -5.43
N SER A 129 8.15 1.25 -5.90
CA SER A 129 8.74 0.16 -6.69
C SER A 129 8.42 0.26 -8.18
N PRO A 130 9.35 -0.11 -9.08
CA PRO A 130 9.09 -0.13 -10.51
C PRO A 130 7.98 -1.12 -10.89
N ARG A 131 7.16 -0.74 -11.86
CA ARG A 131 6.05 -1.56 -12.36
C ARG A 131 6.25 -2.01 -13.79
N THR A 132 5.66 -3.16 -14.13
CA THR A 132 5.55 -3.63 -15.52
C THR A 132 4.52 -2.80 -16.28
N PHE A 133 4.42 -3.03 -17.61
CA PHE A 133 3.35 -2.46 -18.43
C PHE A 133 1.93 -2.79 -17.92
N PHE A 134 1.76 -3.94 -17.27
CA PHE A 134 0.49 -4.35 -16.66
C PHE A 134 0.30 -3.82 -15.23
N SER A 135 1.09 -2.83 -14.82
CA SER A 135 1.08 -2.24 -13.47
C SER A 135 1.40 -3.23 -12.34
N ILE A 136 2.04 -4.35 -12.65
CA ILE A 136 2.50 -5.33 -11.67
C ILE A 136 3.89 -4.91 -11.17
N VAL A 137 4.10 -4.94 -9.86
CA VAL A 137 5.42 -4.69 -9.25
C VAL A 137 6.39 -5.81 -9.64
N LYS A 138 7.55 -5.44 -10.19
CA LYS A 138 8.56 -6.41 -10.67
C LYS A 138 9.28 -7.09 -9.52
N ASP A 139 9.69 -6.30 -8.55
CA ASP A 139 10.39 -6.76 -7.37
C ASP A 139 9.88 -5.94 -6.16
N TYR A 140 9.39 -6.63 -5.15
CA TYR A 140 8.85 -6.00 -3.94
C TYR A 140 9.95 -5.42 -3.04
N ASN A 141 11.22 -5.77 -3.25
CA ASN A 141 12.37 -5.20 -2.57
C ASN A 141 13.08 -4.09 -3.36
N ASP A 142 12.61 -3.80 -4.57
CA ASP A 142 13.14 -2.73 -5.41
C ASP A 142 12.40 -1.43 -5.13
N PHE A 143 13.04 -0.53 -4.41
CA PHE A 143 12.53 0.79 -4.06
C PHE A 143 13.15 1.91 -4.90
N THR A 144 13.53 1.63 -6.13
CA THR A 144 14.19 2.61 -7.02
C THR A 144 13.25 3.66 -7.61
N GLY A 145 11.98 3.65 -7.21
CA GLY A 145 11.00 4.62 -7.66
C GLY A 145 10.39 4.30 -9.02
N GLN A 146 9.56 5.20 -9.51
CA GLN A 146 8.95 5.13 -10.83
C GLN A 146 9.32 6.37 -11.65
N LYS A 147 9.80 6.17 -12.88
CA LYS A 147 10.08 7.24 -13.81
C LYS A 147 8.79 7.73 -14.48
N GLU A 148 8.76 8.99 -14.92
CA GLU A 148 7.68 9.66 -15.66
C GLU A 148 7.09 8.88 -16.86
N SER A 149 7.75 7.81 -17.32
CA SER A 149 7.30 7.02 -18.45
C SER A 149 6.06 6.17 -18.21
N SER A 150 5.55 6.09 -16.98
CA SER A 150 4.21 5.57 -16.76
C SER A 150 3.21 6.70 -17.04
N LYS A 151 2.55 6.68 -18.20
CA LYS A 151 1.46 7.60 -18.61
C LYS A 151 0.30 7.69 -17.59
N LEU A 152 0.47 7.17 -16.40
CA LEU A 152 -0.52 7.05 -15.33
C LEU A 152 -0.29 8.03 -14.18
N LEU A 153 0.92 8.57 -14.05
CA LEU A 153 1.29 9.53 -13.02
C LEU A 153 1.87 10.75 -13.71
N ASN A 154 1.35 11.92 -13.42
CA ASN A 154 1.89 13.18 -13.94
C ASN A 154 3.26 13.52 -13.32
N ASP A 155 3.64 12.84 -12.22
CA ASP A 155 4.86 13.06 -11.47
C ASP A 155 5.68 11.77 -11.35
N SER A 156 7.01 11.90 -11.29
CA SER A 156 7.92 10.80 -10.99
C SER A 156 7.86 10.48 -9.49
N ILE A 157 7.77 9.19 -9.14
CA ILE A 157 7.86 8.77 -7.75
C ILE A 157 9.34 8.55 -7.41
N PRO A 158 9.88 9.25 -6.40
CA PRO A 158 11.31 9.18 -6.08
C PRO A 158 11.71 7.79 -5.57
N SER A 159 13.01 7.50 -5.70
CA SER A 159 13.62 6.33 -5.08
C SER A 159 13.73 6.53 -3.57
N ILE A 160 13.35 5.50 -2.80
CA ILE A 160 13.63 5.38 -1.37
C ILE A 160 14.60 4.23 -1.07
N SER A 161 15.36 3.80 -2.09
CA SER A 161 16.46 2.85 -1.89
C SER A 161 17.61 3.50 -1.10
N ASN A 162 18.46 2.68 -0.50
CA ASN A 162 19.63 3.18 0.22
C ASN A 162 20.78 3.67 -0.68
N ASN A 163 20.52 3.96 -1.95
CA ASN A 163 21.49 4.54 -2.85
C ASN A 163 21.74 6.01 -2.47
N THR A 164 23.02 6.37 -2.27
CA THR A 164 23.43 7.72 -1.82
C THR A 164 23.20 8.80 -2.86
N ASN A 165 23.16 8.45 -4.17
CA ASN A 165 23.05 9.43 -5.25
C ASN A 165 21.60 9.58 -5.77
N LYS A 166 20.77 8.53 -5.65
CA LYS A 166 19.45 8.47 -6.28
C LYS A 166 18.32 8.13 -5.33
N GLY A 167 18.63 7.85 -4.07
CA GLY A 167 17.69 7.45 -3.04
C GLY A 167 17.95 8.19 -1.74
N ILE A 168 17.61 7.54 -0.65
CA ILE A 168 17.73 8.09 0.72
C ILE A 168 19.02 7.63 1.44
N GLY A 169 19.97 7.03 0.74
CA GLY A 169 21.18 6.46 1.36
C GLY A 169 22.14 7.47 1.98
N SER A 170 21.97 8.77 1.71
CA SER A 170 22.69 9.86 2.36
C SER A 170 21.98 10.40 3.61
N TRP A 171 20.75 9.97 3.88
CA TRP A 171 19.98 10.40 5.03
C TRP A 171 20.40 9.63 6.28
N THR A 172 20.30 10.27 7.43
CA THR A 172 20.39 9.60 8.73
C THR A 172 19.04 8.97 9.12
N GLU A 173 19.05 8.08 10.11
CA GLU A 173 17.80 7.54 10.68
C GLU A 173 16.92 8.69 11.21
N SER A 174 17.51 9.67 11.88
CA SER A 174 16.80 10.84 12.41
C SER A 174 16.17 11.70 11.30
N ASP A 175 16.85 11.88 10.16
CA ASP A 175 16.29 12.59 9.02
C ASP A 175 15.05 11.90 8.48
N LEU A 176 15.10 10.57 8.36
CA LEU A 176 13.98 9.80 7.83
C LEU A 176 12.81 9.77 8.81
N VAL A 177 13.06 9.66 10.12
CA VAL A 177 12.03 9.76 11.16
C VAL A 177 11.37 11.13 11.11
N LEU A 178 12.15 12.21 11.09
CA LEU A 178 11.63 13.58 10.99
C LEU A 178 10.77 13.77 9.72
N PHE A 179 11.24 13.26 8.58
CA PHE A 179 10.50 13.32 7.32
C PHE A 179 9.16 12.59 7.42
N LEU A 180 9.13 11.39 7.98
CA LEU A 180 7.88 10.61 8.12
C LEU A 180 6.91 11.23 9.13
N GLN A 181 7.41 12.03 10.08
CA GLN A 181 6.57 12.74 11.06
C GLN A 181 6.05 14.07 10.54
N THR A 182 6.88 14.82 9.80
CA THR A 182 6.63 16.24 9.51
C THR A 182 6.63 16.60 8.03
N GLY A 183 7.12 15.71 7.18
CA GLY A 183 7.32 15.98 5.76
C GLY A 183 8.57 16.82 5.43
N ILE A 184 9.40 17.18 6.40
CA ILE A 184 10.60 18.01 6.19
C ILE A 184 11.75 17.13 5.71
N LYS A 185 12.30 17.44 4.54
CA LYS A 185 13.49 16.78 3.97
C LYS A 185 14.78 17.36 4.58
N PRO A 186 15.94 16.65 4.55
CA PRO A 186 17.21 17.13 5.10
C PRO A 186 17.72 18.43 4.47
N ASN A 187 17.30 18.75 3.24
CA ASN A 187 17.65 20.02 2.58
C ASN A 187 16.72 21.18 2.93
N GLY A 188 15.73 20.97 3.81
CA GLY A 188 14.74 21.97 4.21
C GLY A 188 13.50 22.05 3.34
N ASP A 189 13.42 21.29 2.23
CA ASP A 189 12.20 21.18 1.41
C ASP A 189 11.15 20.31 2.10
N PHE A 190 9.93 20.35 1.59
CA PHE A 190 8.80 19.57 2.09
C PHE A 190 8.45 18.40 1.17
N ALA A 191 7.73 17.42 1.72
CA ALA A 191 7.06 16.41 0.95
C ALA A 191 6.01 17.04 0.02
N GLU A 192 5.89 16.50 -1.18
CA GLU A 192 4.99 17.01 -2.21
C GLU A 192 3.95 15.96 -2.61
N SER A 193 2.90 16.40 -3.29
CA SER A 193 1.85 15.55 -3.88
C SER A 193 1.28 14.53 -2.88
N ASP A 194 1.10 13.28 -3.32
CA ASP A 194 0.49 12.22 -2.51
C ASP A 194 1.26 11.90 -1.21
N MET A 195 2.60 12.12 -1.20
CA MET A 195 3.40 11.82 -0.01
C MET A 195 3.07 12.76 1.16
N SER A 196 2.71 14.01 0.90
CA SER A 196 2.27 14.93 1.95
C SER A 196 0.98 14.44 2.63
N LEU A 197 0.02 13.93 1.84
CA LEU A 197 -1.22 13.35 2.36
C LEU A 197 -0.97 12.05 3.16
N ILE A 198 -0.02 11.22 2.69
CA ILE A 198 0.36 9.99 3.42
C ILE A 198 0.97 10.33 4.77
N ILE A 199 1.76 11.39 4.85
CA ILE A 199 2.33 11.84 6.12
C ILE A 199 1.23 12.42 7.00
N GLU A 200 0.44 13.36 6.49
CA GLU A 200 -0.62 14.05 7.23
C GLU A 200 -1.70 13.12 7.79
N HIS A 201 -2.07 12.07 7.04
CA HIS A 201 -3.14 11.16 7.43
C HIS A 201 -2.66 9.76 7.86
N GLY A 202 -1.36 9.54 7.90
CA GLY A 202 -0.79 8.21 8.19
C GLY A 202 0.46 8.25 9.04
N THR A 203 1.63 8.46 8.45
CA THR A 203 2.91 8.20 9.14
C THR A 203 3.17 9.10 10.35
N GLN A 204 2.64 10.32 10.38
CA GLN A 204 2.77 11.21 11.56
C GLN A 204 2.17 10.64 12.85
N TYR A 205 1.23 9.69 12.74
CA TYR A 205 0.57 9.07 13.90
C TYR A 205 1.24 7.77 14.35
N LEU A 206 2.29 7.32 13.67
CA LEU A 206 3.04 6.14 14.08
C LEU A 206 3.83 6.43 15.35
N SER A 207 4.04 5.39 16.16
CA SER A 207 4.91 5.51 17.33
C SER A 207 6.37 5.79 16.92
N ASP A 208 7.12 6.47 17.78
CA ASP A 208 8.54 6.70 17.56
C ASP A 208 9.31 5.39 17.32
N ASN A 209 8.92 4.31 18.00
CA ASN A 209 9.50 2.99 17.78
C ASN A 209 9.27 2.48 16.37
N ASP A 210 8.04 2.57 15.84
CA ASP A 210 7.71 2.10 14.51
C ASP A 210 8.40 2.94 13.43
N LEU A 211 8.48 4.26 13.62
CA LEU A 211 9.22 5.16 12.73
C LEU A 211 10.71 4.83 12.68
N ASN A 212 11.34 4.60 13.86
CA ASN A 212 12.74 4.19 13.93
C ASN A 212 12.97 2.83 13.25
N GLU A 213 12.09 1.87 13.44
CA GLU A 213 12.20 0.55 12.80
C GLU A 213 12.02 0.63 11.27
N ILE A 214 11.14 1.49 10.77
CA ILE A 214 11.00 1.79 9.33
C ILE A 214 12.30 2.40 8.80
N ALA A 215 12.84 3.42 9.51
CA ALA A 215 14.06 4.11 9.11
C ALA A 215 15.26 3.15 9.05
N LYS A 216 15.48 2.37 10.10
CA LYS A 216 16.53 1.34 10.15
C LYS A 216 16.40 0.36 8.99
N TYR A 217 15.18 -0.12 8.72
CA TYR A 217 14.98 -1.09 7.66
C TYR A 217 15.29 -0.51 6.27
N LEU A 218 14.74 0.66 5.92
CA LEU A 218 14.93 1.29 4.62
C LEU A 218 16.39 1.68 4.36
N LEU A 219 17.09 2.20 5.37
CA LEU A 219 18.50 2.60 5.25
C LEU A 219 19.47 1.41 5.22
N ASN A 220 19.02 0.21 5.60
CA ASN A 220 19.84 -1.00 5.58
C ASN A 220 19.44 -2.00 4.47
N ILE A 221 18.34 -1.76 3.78
CA ILE A 221 17.92 -2.62 2.66
C ILE A 221 18.99 -2.60 1.55
N ASN A 222 19.40 -3.78 1.09
CA ASN A 222 20.44 -3.93 0.05
C ASN A 222 21.86 -3.40 0.41
N LYS A 223 22.16 -3.20 1.67
CA LYS A 223 23.57 -3.14 2.09
C LYS A 223 24.16 -4.56 2.00
N LYS A 224 24.76 -4.89 0.85
CA LYS A 224 25.66 -6.03 0.68
C LYS A 224 27.10 -5.56 0.76
#